data_c05609d6488b0cb71bc45d205a77319a
#
_entry.id   c05609d6488b0cb71bc45d205a77319a
#
_cell.length_a   1.000
_cell.length_b   1.000
_cell.length_c   1.000
_cell.angle_alpha   90.00
_cell.angle_beta   90.00
_cell.angle_gamma   90.00
#
_symmetry.space_group_name_H-M   'P 1'
#
loop_
_entity.id
_entity.type
_entity.pdbx_description
1 polymer ?
#
loop_
_entity_poly.entity_id
_entity_poly.type
_entity_poly.pdbx_seq_one_letter_code
_entity_poly.pdbx_strand_id
1 'polypeptide(L)' 'MTITLINKFGSYTRDARNLDSAKALIVDAIKNDGVYNASVRNENGKVVLVANKKMFGRIEFSLTH' A
#
# COMPACT_ATOMS: atom_id res chain seq x y z
N MET A 1 4.62 0.41 -11.14
CA MET A 1 3.40 0.18 -10.35
C MET A 1 3.07 1.40 -9.55
N THR A 2 1.80 1.69 -9.39
CA THR A 2 1.33 2.85 -8.63
C THR A 2 0.71 2.39 -7.32
N ILE A 3 1.16 2.97 -6.21
CA ILE A 3 0.64 2.68 -4.88
C ILE A 3 -0.26 3.85 -4.47
N THR A 4 -1.48 3.55 -4.05
CA THR A 4 -2.37 4.53 -3.45
C THR A 4 -2.37 4.27 -1.94
N LEU A 5 -2.03 5.30 -1.16
CA LEU A 5 -1.88 5.19 0.29
C LEU A 5 -2.89 6.11 0.96
N ILE A 6 -3.58 5.60 1.97
CA ILE A 6 -4.66 6.33 2.65
C ILE A 6 -4.31 6.49 4.13
N ASN A 7 -4.37 7.73 4.61
CA ASN A 7 -4.27 8.04 6.03
C ASN A 7 -5.42 8.97 6.44
N LYS A 8 -5.45 9.39 7.70
CA LYS A 8 -6.55 10.23 8.21
C LYS A 8 -6.64 11.60 7.55
N PHE A 9 -5.59 12.04 6.85
CA PHE A 9 -5.57 13.34 6.18
C PHE A 9 -5.97 13.24 4.70
N GLY A 10 -6.14 12.04 4.17
CA GLY A 10 -6.53 11.84 2.78
C GLY A 10 -5.73 10.72 2.12
N SER A 11 -5.52 10.82 0.82
CA SER A 11 -4.80 9.83 0.06
C SER A 11 -3.71 10.47 -0.79
N TYR A 12 -2.66 9.69 -1.07
CA TYR A 12 -1.58 10.11 -1.95
C TYR A 12 -1.03 8.89 -2.70
N THR A 13 -0.25 9.13 -3.73
CA THR A 13 0.29 8.06 -4.56
C THR A 13 1.82 8.06 -4.56
N ARG A 14 2.39 6.88 -4.74
CA ARG A 14 3.83 6.68 -4.91
C ARG A 14 4.05 5.66 -6.01
N ASP A 15 5.20 5.71 -6.65
CA ASP A 15 5.56 4.73 -7.66
C ASP A 15 6.52 3.71 -7.07
N ALA A 16 6.39 2.47 -7.53
CA ALA A 16 7.30 1.39 -7.19
C ALA A 16 7.65 0.61 -8.46
N ARG A 17 8.84 0.02 -8.49
CA ARG A 17 9.25 -0.73 -9.68
C ARG A 17 8.70 -2.15 -9.72
N ASN A 18 8.41 -2.73 -8.55
CA ASN A 18 7.85 -4.08 -8.45
C ASN A 18 7.10 -4.25 -7.14
N LEU A 19 6.49 -5.44 -6.93
CA LEU A 19 5.70 -5.70 -5.73
C LEU A 19 6.55 -5.67 -4.46
N ASP A 20 7.78 -6.15 -4.48
CA ASP A 20 8.63 -6.14 -3.29
C ASP A 20 8.95 -4.70 -2.86
N SER A 21 9.27 -3.84 -3.81
CA SER A 21 9.49 -2.42 -3.55
C SER A 21 8.21 -1.76 -3.03
N ALA A 22 7.06 -2.10 -3.62
CA ALA A 22 5.76 -1.58 -3.19
C ALA A 22 5.47 -1.96 -1.75
N LYS A 23 5.68 -3.22 -1.37
CA LYS A 23 5.47 -3.67 0.01
C LYS A 23 6.36 -2.92 0.99
N ALA A 24 7.63 -2.71 0.64
CA ALA A 24 8.56 -1.98 1.49
C ALA A 24 8.10 -0.53 1.70
N LEU A 25 7.68 0.14 0.64
CA LEU A 25 7.16 1.51 0.73
C LEU A 25 5.89 1.57 1.57
N ILE A 26 5.00 0.58 1.44
CA ILE A 26 3.76 0.51 2.23
C ILE A 26 4.07 0.34 3.71
N VAL A 27 4.97 -0.58 4.05
CA VAL A 27 5.37 -0.79 5.46
C VAL A 27 5.93 0.50 6.06
N ASP A 28 6.81 1.17 5.34
CA ASP A 28 7.39 2.42 5.78
C ASP A 28 6.30 3.50 6.00
N ALA A 29 5.37 3.63 5.06
CA ALA A 29 4.28 4.60 5.16
C ALA A 29 3.35 4.30 6.33
N ILE A 30 3.05 3.03 6.59
CA ILE A 30 2.22 2.64 7.74
C ILE A 30 2.91 3.01 9.05
N LYS A 31 4.22 2.83 9.13
CA LYS A 31 4.97 3.15 10.34
C LYS A 31 5.16 4.65 10.54
N ASN A 32 5.39 5.40 9.47
CA ASN A 32 5.86 6.78 9.56
C ASN A 32 4.82 7.84 9.16
N ASP A 33 3.86 7.48 8.30
CA ASP A 33 2.89 8.44 7.75
C ASP A 33 1.46 8.21 8.22
N GLY A 34 1.25 7.27 9.13
CA GLY A 34 -0.08 6.97 9.66
C GLY A 34 -1.01 6.30 8.64
N VAL A 35 -0.46 5.72 7.60
CA VAL A 35 -1.25 5.01 6.58
C VAL A 35 -1.89 3.77 7.19
N TYR A 36 -3.16 3.53 6.89
CA TYR A 36 -3.90 2.37 7.39
C TYR A 36 -4.42 1.47 6.29
N ASN A 37 -4.39 1.94 5.03
CA ASN A 37 -4.81 1.16 3.87
C ASN A 37 -3.97 1.57 2.66
N ALA A 38 -3.62 0.60 1.84
CA ALA A 38 -2.90 0.87 0.61
C ALA A 38 -3.32 -0.12 -0.46
N SER A 39 -3.26 0.30 -1.71
CA SER A 39 -3.48 -0.58 -2.85
C SER A 39 -2.41 -0.34 -3.90
N VAL A 40 -2.05 -1.40 -4.62
CA VAL A 40 -1.05 -1.34 -5.68
C VAL A 40 -1.72 -1.69 -7.00
N ARG A 41 -1.53 -0.83 -8.00
CA ARG A 41 -2.04 -1.05 -9.35
C ARG A 41 -0.90 -1.31 -10.31
N ASN A 42 -1.11 -2.25 -11.23
CA ASN A 42 -0.15 -2.49 -12.30
C ASN A 42 -0.29 -1.44 -13.41
N GLU A 43 0.48 -1.60 -14.49
CA GLU A 43 0.47 -0.66 -15.61
C GLU A 43 -0.88 -0.57 -16.32
N ASN A 44 -1.70 -1.61 -16.20
CA ASN A 44 -3.04 -1.63 -16.80
C ASN A 44 -4.10 -1.02 -15.87
N GLY A 45 -3.69 -0.50 -14.71
CA GLY A 45 -4.61 0.07 -13.74
C GLY A 45 -5.34 -0.95 -12.88
N LYS A 46 -4.97 -2.22 -12.96
CA LYS A 46 -5.61 -3.28 -12.18
C LYS A 46 -4.96 -3.37 -10.79
N VAL A 47 -5.78 -3.44 -9.77
CA VAL A 47 -5.30 -3.64 -8.40
C VAL A 47 -4.74 -5.07 -8.27
N VAL A 48 -3.49 -5.19 -7.87
CA VAL A 48 -2.79 -6.47 -7.73
C VAL A 48 -2.43 -6.80 -6.30
N LEU A 49 -2.44 -5.80 -5.41
CA LEU A 49 -2.13 -6.00 -4.00
C LEU A 49 -2.91 -4.99 -3.17
N VAL A 50 -3.42 -5.43 -2.04
CA VAL A 50 -4.05 -4.56 -1.04
C VAL A 50 -3.38 -4.79 0.30
N ALA A 51 -3.14 -3.72 1.05
CA ALA A 51 -2.56 -3.80 2.39
C ALA A 51 -3.46 -3.08 3.38
N ASN A 52 -3.66 -3.69 4.54
CA ASN A 52 -4.43 -3.10 5.63
C ASN A 52 -3.65 -3.19 6.93
N LYS A 53 -3.66 -2.10 7.70
CA LYS A 53 -3.13 -2.10 9.05
C LYS A 53 -4.16 -2.75 9.97
N LYS A 54 -3.75 -3.79 10.68
CA LYS A 54 -4.57 -4.48 11.67
C LYS A 54 -4.20 -4.06 13.07
N MET A 55 -4.90 -4.61 14.08
CA MET A 55 -4.63 -4.32 15.50
C MET A 55 -3.19 -4.68 15.86
N PHE A 56 -2.63 -3.96 16.83
CA PHE A 56 -1.25 -4.16 17.34
C PHE A 56 -0.16 -3.92 16.28
N GLY A 57 -0.45 -3.08 15.27
CA GLY A 57 0.53 -2.72 14.24
C GLY A 57 0.79 -3.79 13.19
N ARG A 58 -0.02 -4.85 13.18
CA ARG A 58 0.10 -5.90 12.16
C ARG A 58 -0.32 -5.34 10.80
N ILE A 59 0.30 -5.84 9.76
CA ILE A 59 0.00 -5.45 8.38
C ILE A 59 -0.42 -6.70 7.64
N GLU A 60 -1.61 -6.65 7.05
CA GLU A 60 -2.12 -7.75 6.25
C GLU A 60 -2.04 -7.40 4.78
N PHE A 61 -1.34 -8.22 4.02
CA PHE A 61 -1.25 -8.09 2.55
C PHE A 61 -2.13 -9.13 1.90
N SER A 62 -2.89 -8.71 0.89
CA SER A 62 -3.75 -9.61 0.11
C SER A 62 -3.46 -9.40 -1.37
N LEU A 63 -3.08 -10.50 -2.05
CA LEU A 63 -2.93 -10.47 -3.50
C LEU A 63 -4.31 -10.59 -4.15
N THR A 64 -4.54 -9.82 -5.20
CA THR A 64 -5.78 -9.90 -5.97
C THR A 64 -5.48 -10.47 -7.35
N HIS A 65 -6.41 -11.23 -7.89
CA HIS A 65 -6.26 -11.87 -9.19
C HIS A 65 -7.20 -11.27 -10.22
#